data_f5aa6c1a84510f07fe464e36a4a39de6
#
_entry.id   f5aa6c1a84510f07fe464e36a4a39de6
#
_cell.length_a   1.000
_cell.length_b   1.000
_cell.length_c   1.000
_cell.angle_alpha   90.00
_cell.angle_beta   90.00
_cell.angle_gamma   90.00
#
_symmetry.space_group_name_H-M   'P 1'
#
loop_
_entity.id
_entity.type
_entity.pdbx_description
1 polymer ?
#
loop_
_entity_poly.entity_id
_entity_poly.type
_entity_poly.pdbx_seq_one_letter_code
_entity_poly.pdbx_strand_id
1 'polypeptide(L)'
;LVHLNKNYNCIFDENVLFNTTHSLLESCKNVIGKAVKDSGFSASELDSLILVGGSSKMPVLQHYLSDALNIPVLKEGNMDSLVALGLGKYIGIKQRDENIKDVVVTDICPFSLSTSTYNEQNPDLELSTVLIPKNSVLPTSKKMTLRTVHKGQTKVNISVFQGQAMYAKENLFLGQACIHVPRNIHDYESFDLIYSYDINSMLYVEAIVHSTQEHYIFRVSKGDVLEKVDASVRLDSIKEVSLALYQNNEVDALLARIERIYQEVDEETQDYLMRLHSEFTKDMETLINNIQKRKRLINQVTQILNQIEESQNVDSLDIFSQDKDEEGEYLA
;
A
#
# COMPACT_ATOMS: atom_id res chain seq x y z
N LEU A 1 41.78 7.48 -18.00
CA LEU A 1 41.68 8.34 -16.81
C LEU A 1 42.89 9.26 -16.70
N VAL A 2 42.66 10.57 -16.70
CA VAL A 2 43.71 11.58 -16.52
C VAL A 2 43.58 12.18 -15.13
N HIS A 3 44.59 12.00 -14.30
CA HIS A 3 44.65 12.60 -12.97
C HIS A 3 46.06 13.13 -12.73
N LEU A 4 46.22 14.37 -12.30
CA LEU A 4 47.50 15.01 -12.03
C LEU A 4 48.50 14.90 -13.19
N ASN A 5 48.05 15.15 -14.44
CA ASN A 5 48.91 15.09 -15.65
C ASN A 5 49.54 13.71 -15.91
N LYS A 6 49.01 12.62 -15.36
CA LYS A 6 49.45 11.25 -15.65
C LYS A 6 48.35 10.50 -16.36
N ASN A 7 48.69 9.81 -17.45
CA ASN A 7 47.79 8.91 -18.15
C ASN A 7 47.92 7.51 -17.51
N TYR A 8 46.79 6.97 -17.08
CA TYR A 8 46.71 5.59 -16.58
C TYR A 8 45.91 4.76 -17.59
N ASN A 9 46.55 3.66 -18.04
CA ASN A 9 45.88 2.67 -18.85
C ASN A 9 45.45 1.53 -17.94
N CYS A 10 44.18 1.22 -17.87
CA CYS A 10 43.65 0.04 -17.20
C CYS A 10 42.72 -0.74 -18.15
N ILE A 11 42.76 -2.06 -18.05
CA ILE A 11 41.79 -2.91 -18.69
C ILE A 11 40.55 -2.93 -17.79
N PHE A 12 39.40 -2.61 -18.37
CA PHE A 12 38.13 -2.60 -17.67
C PHE A 12 37.18 -3.49 -18.46
N ASP A 13 36.99 -4.71 -18.00
CA ASP A 13 36.11 -5.68 -18.57
C ASP A 13 34.86 -5.95 -17.71
N GLU A 14 33.96 -6.81 -18.14
CA GLU A 14 32.73 -7.16 -17.44
C GLU A 14 33.01 -7.79 -16.05
N ASN A 15 34.07 -8.58 -15.92
CA ASN A 15 34.47 -9.20 -14.65
C ASN A 15 34.92 -8.16 -13.63
N VAL A 16 35.73 -7.19 -14.07
CA VAL A 16 36.15 -6.08 -13.21
C VAL A 16 34.98 -5.26 -12.77
N LEU A 17 34.04 -4.98 -13.67
CA LEU A 17 32.81 -4.25 -13.36
C LEU A 17 31.95 -5.04 -12.37
N PHE A 18 31.72 -6.34 -12.61
CA PHE A 18 30.96 -7.22 -11.72
C PHE A 18 31.56 -7.23 -10.31
N ASN A 19 32.87 -7.50 -10.18
CA ASN A 19 33.51 -7.57 -8.89
C ASN A 19 33.48 -6.23 -8.13
N THR A 20 33.60 -5.11 -8.85
CA THR A 20 33.58 -3.77 -8.24
C THR A 20 32.16 -3.36 -7.81
N THR A 21 31.15 -3.80 -8.52
CA THR A 21 29.74 -3.40 -8.28
C THR A 21 28.90 -4.48 -7.59
N HIS A 22 29.51 -5.60 -7.19
CA HIS A 22 28.80 -6.76 -6.65
C HIS A 22 27.89 -6.41 -5.46
N SER A 23 28.35 -5.58 -4.54
CA SER A 23 27.55 -5.14 -3.38
C SER A 23 26.28 -4.34 -3.80
N LEU A 24 26.39 -3.55 -4.88
CA LEU A 24 25.25 -2.82 -5.44
C LEU A 24 24.26 -3.76 -6.13
N LEU A 25 24.78 -4.76 -6.85
CA LEU A 25 23.95 -5.79 -7.51
C LEU A 25 23.18 -6.62 -6.47
N GLU A 26 23.83 -7.03 -5.37
CA GLU A 26 23.18 -7.69 -4.23
C GLU A 26 22.10 -6.81 -3.61
N SER A 27 22.36 -5.51 -3.46
CA SER A 27 21.34 -4.57 -2.95
C SER A 27 20.12 -4.50 -3.85
N CYS A 28 20.32 -4.47 -5.19
CA CYS A 28 19.21 -4.52 -6.16
C CYS A 28 18.39 -5.81 -6.01
N LYS A 29 19.06 -6.98 -5.95
CA LYS A 29 18.41 -8.27 -5.74
C LYS A 29 17.58 -8.31 -4.47
N ASN A 30 18.11 -7.78 -3.37
CA ASN A 30 17.41 -7.75 -2.08
C ASN A 30 16.15 -6.89 -2.13
N VAL A 31 16.19 -5.74 -2.83
CA VAL A 31 15.00 -4.88 -3.03
C VAL A 31 13.95 -5.61 -3.87
N ILE A 32 14.35 -6.26 -4.96
CA ILE A 32 13.44 -7.04 -5.80
C ILE A 32 12.84 -8.21 -5.00
N GLY A 33 13.67 -8.97 -4.27
CA GLY A 33 13.22 -10.07 -3.44
C GLY A 33 12.19 -9.65 -2.39
N LYS A 34 12.38 -8.45 -1.79
CA LYS A 34 11.39 -7.86 -0.88
C LYS A 34 10.08 -7.52 -1.59
N ALA A 35 10.16 -6.94 -2.79
CA ALA A 35 8.97 -6.59 -3.56
C ALA A 35 8.16 -7.84 -3.97
N VAL A 36 8.86 -8.90 -4.41
CA VAL A 36 8.22 -10.19 -4.73
C VAL A 36 7.55 -10.78 -3.49
N LYS A 37 8.24 -10.79 -2.35
CA LYS A 37 7.66 -11.27 -1.08
C LYS A 37 6.43 -10.45 -0.66
N ASP A 38 6.49 -9.12 -0.78
CA ASP A 38 5.39 -8.23 -0.41
C ASP A 38 4.17 -8.39 -1.36
N SER A 39 4.38 -8.86 -2.59
CA SER A 39 3.31 -9.11 -3.55
C SER A 39 2.51 -10.39 -3.30
N GLY A 40 3.05 -11.32 -2.51
CA GLY A 40 2.48 -12.65 -2.30
C GLY A 40 2.78 -13.66 -3.41
N PHE A 41 3.40 -13.24 -4.53
CA PHE A 41 3.83 -14.14 -5.60
C PHE A 41 5.17 -14.81 -5.27
N SER A 42 5.39 -16.00 -5.82
CA SER A 42 6.70 -16.63 -5.91
C SER A 42 7.45 -16.17 -7.15
N ALA A 43 8.78 -16.26 -7.15
CA ALA A 43 9.58 -15.91 -8.34
C ALA A 43 9.25 -16.77 -9.56
N SER A 44 8.79 -18.02 -9.36
CA SER A 44 8.40 -18.95 -10.42
C SER A 44 7.07 -18.58 -11.11
N GLU A 45 6.27 -17.71 -10.49
CA GLU A 45 5.00 -17.22 -11.07
C GLU A 45 5.20 -15.94 -11.90
N LEU A 46 6.44 -15.44 -11.99
CA LEU A 46 6.77 -14.25 -12.77
C LEU A 46 7.28 -14.65 -14.15
N ASP A 47 6.58 -14.20 -15.19
CA ASP A 47 6.92 -14.53 -16.59
C ASP A 47 8.19 -13.82 -17.06
N SER A 48 8.44 -12.59 -16.64
CA SER A 48 9.55 -11.80 -17.11
C SER A 48 9.92 -10.65 -16.19
N LEU A 49 11.16 -10.19 -16.29
CA LEU A 49 11.71 -9.02 -15.64
C LEU A 49 11.86 -7.89 -16.67
N ILE A 50 11.11 -6.81 -16.50
CA ILE A 50 11.20 -5.64 -17.38
C ILE A 50 12.11 -4.62 -16.71
N LEU A 51 13.24 -4.32 -17.35
CA LEU A 51 14.21 -3.33 -16.88
C LEU A 51 13.98 -1.99 -17.59
N VAL A 52 13.98 -0.90 -16.83
CA VAL A 52 13.68 0.46 -17.31
C VAL A 52 14.78 1.43 -16.87
N GLY A 53 15.10 2.38 -17.75
CA GLY A 53 16.12 3.41 -17.50
C GLY A 53 17.49 3.07 -18.06
N GLY A 54 18.36 4.08 -18.15
CA GLY A 54 19.67 3.96 -18.82
C GLY A 54 20.59 2.93 -18.19
N SER A 55 20.66 2.85 -16.85
CA SER A 55 21.52 1.88 -16.13
C SER A 55 21.10 0.43 -16.37
N SER A 56 19.82 0.19 -16.70
CA SER A 56 19.30 -1.15 -16.98
C SER A 56 19.84 -1.76 -18.28
N LYS A 57 20.51 -0.95 -19.12
CA LYS A 57 21.18 -1.42 -20.33
C LYS A 57 22.49 -2.16 -20.07
N MET A 58 23.04 -2.08 -18.85
CA MET A 58 24.30 -2.75 -18.51
C MET A 58 24.14 -4.28 -18.59
N PRO A 59 24.93 -4.98 -19.43
CA PRO A 59 24.84 -6.43 -19.55
C PRO A 59 25.06 -7.14 -18.21
N VAL A 60 26.02 -6.69 -17.42
CA VAL A 60 26.32 -7.26 -16.09
C VAL A 60 25.11 -7.25 -15.17
N LEU A 61 24.32 -6.17 -15.18
CA LEU A 61 23.10 -6.09 -14.37
C LEU A 61 22.02 -7.05 -14.88
N GLN A 62 21.82 -7.10 -16.21
CA GLN A 62 20.84 -7.98 -16.85
C GLN A 62 21.13 -9.44 -16.58
N HIS A 63 22.37 -9.87 -16.80
CA HIS A 63 22.82 -11.24 -16.56
C HIS A 63 22.66 -11.59 -15.07
N TYR A 64 23.21 -10.75 -14.18
CA TYR A 64 23.14 -10.99 -12.76
C TYR A 64 21.70 -11.14 -12.23
N LEU A 65 20.79 -10.25 -12.61
CA LEU A 65 19.40 -10.32 -12.15
C LEU A 65 18.64 -11.52 -12.75
N SER A 66 18.86 -11.82 -14.03
CA SER A 66 18.25 -12.98 -14.67
C SER A 66 18.68 -14.28 -13.99
N ASP A 67 19.98 -14.43 -13.70
CA ASP A 67 20.54 -15.63 -13.08
C ASP A 67 20.14 -15.74 -11.60
N ALA A 68 20.22 -14.62 -10.88
CA ALA A 68 19.95 -14.60 -9.43
C ALA A 68 18.47 -14.80 -9.09
N LEU A 69 17.54 -14.42 -9.97
CA LEU A 69 16.10 -14.52 -9.79
C LEU A 69 15.49 -15.70 -10.58
N ASN A 70 16.24 -16.27 -11.51
CA ASN A 70 15.78 -17.27 -12.47
C ASN A 70 14.54 -16.81 -13.27
N ILE A 71 14.52 -15.52 -13.63
CA ILE A 71 13.45 -14.88 -14.39
C ILE A 71 14.06 -14.27 -15.65
N PRO A 72 13.50 -14.53 -16.85
CA PRO A 72 14.03 -13.97 -18.09
C PRO A 72 13.87 -12.44 -18.13
N VAL A 73 14.92 -11.74 -18.58
CA VAL A 73 14.85 -10.30 -18.81
C VAL A 73 14.22 -10.04 -20.16
N LEU A 74 13.09 -9.33 -20.17
CA LEU A 74 12.44 -8.87 -21.40
C LEU A 74 13.21 -7.68 -21.98
N LYS A 75 13.72 -7.85 -23.20
CA LYS A 75 14.53 -6.84 -23.92
C LYS A 75 13.72 -6.11 -25.00
N GLU A 76 12.46 -5.81 -24.73
CA GLU A 76 11.61 -5.11 -25.69
C GLU A 76 11.63 -3.59 -25.48
N GLY A 77 11.69 -2.86 -26.60
CA GLY A 77 11.58 -1.41 -26.62
C GLY A 77 12.88 -0.64 -26.31
N ASN A 78 12.77 0.67 -26.40
CA ASN A 78 13.86 1.56 -26.01
C ASN A 78 13.74 1.91 -24.51
N MET A 79 14.57 1.31 -23.69
CA MET A 79 14.58 1.46 -22.22
C MET A 79 14.67 2.92 -21.76
N ASP A 80 15.25 3.82 -22.57
CA ASP A 80 15.36 5.24 -22.23
C ASP A 80 14.04 5.97 -22.40
N SER A 81 13.20 5.56 -23.35
CA SER A 81 11.94 6.24 -23.68
C SER A 81 10.71 5.61 -23.01
N LEU A 82 10.83 4.44 -22.39
CA LEU A 82 9.68 3.73 -21.80
C LEU A 82 8.95 4.57 -20.74
N VAL A 83 9.70 5.29 -19.90
CA VAL A 83 9.10 6.18 -18.88
C VAL A 83 8.32 7.31 -19.53
N ALA A 84 8.89 7.97 -20.55
CA ALA A 84 8.22 9.06 -21.26
C ALA A 84 6.97 8.59 -22.00
N LEU A 85 7.04 7.43 -22.65
CA LEU A 85 5.88 6.79 -23.32
C LEU A 85 4.80 6.41 -22.31
N GLY A 86 5.20 5.84 -21.18
CA GLY A 86 4.29 5.51 -20.07
C GLY A 86 3.59 6.75 -19.52
N LEU A 87 4.32 7.85 -19.31
CA LEU A 87 3.73 9.12 -18.88
C LEU A 87 2.75 9.68 -19.92
N GLY A 88 3.07 9.58 -21.21
CA GLY A 88 2.15 9.97 -22.28
C GLY A 88 0.82 9.20 -22.22
N LYS A 89 0.90 7.88 -22.05
CA LYS A 89 -0.29 7.03 -21.85
C LYS A 89 -1.05 7.40 -20.59
N TYR A 90 -0.34 7.65 -19.48
CA TYR A 90 -0.95 8.03 -18.21
C TYR A 90 -1.71 9.37 -18.30
N ILE A 91 -1.19 10.34 -19.04
CA ILE A 91 -1.89 11.60 -19.34
C ILE A 91 -3.19 11.31 -20.11
N GLY A 92 -3.14 10.45 -21.13
CA GLY A 92 -4.33 10.02 -21.88
C GLY A 92 -5.39 9.38 -20.97
N ILE A 93 -4.99 8.49 -20.05
CA ILE A 93 -5.90 7.88 -19.05
C ILE A 93 -6.55 8.98 -18.19
N LYS A 94 -5.75 9.93 -17.68
CA LYS A 94 -6.28 11.05 -16.87
C LYS A 94 -7.22 11.97 -17.63
N GLN A 95 -6.99 12.16 -18.92
CA GLN A 95 -7.85 12.96 -19.81
C GLN A 95 -9.07 12.17 -20.33
N ARG A 96 -9.20 10.90 -19.94
CA ARG A 96 -10.25 9.98 -20.40
C ARG A 96 -10.31 9.84 -21.91
N ASP A 97 -9.13 9.72 -22.55
CA ASP A 97 -9.00 9.47 -23.98
C ASP A 97 -9.76 8.19 -24.35
N GLU A 98 -10.56 8.27 -25.43
CA GLU A 98 -11.43 7.15 -25.85
C GLU A 98 -10.68 5.88 -26.21
N ASN A 99 -9.43 6.00 -26.65
CA ASN A 99 -8.59 4.89 -27.04
C ASN A 99 -7.93 4.16 -25.83
N ILE A 100 -8.07 4.70 -24.61
CA ILE A 100 -7.41 4.18 -23.40
C ILE A 100 -8.40 4.02 -22.22
N LYS A 101 -9.71 3.98 -22.52
CA LYS A 101 -10.79 3.95 -21.50
C LYS A 101 -10.72 2.76 -20.55
N ASP A 102 -10.24 1.62 -21.03
CA ASP A 102 -10.28 0.35 -20.31
C ASP A 102 -9.09 0.15 -19.35
N VAL A 103 -8.16 1.12 -19.28
CA VAL A 103 -7.00 1.03 -18.39
C VAL A 103 -7.22 1.84 -17.13
N VAL A 104 -7.30 1.14 -16.00
CA VAL A 104 -7.33 1.74 -14.67
C VAL A 104 -5.95 1.63 -14.04
N VAL A 105 -5.39 2.77 -13.63
CA VAL A 105 -4.14 2.82 -12.86
C VAL A 105 -4.49 3.14 -11.41
N THR A 106 -4.28 2.18 -10.54
CA THR A 106 -4.47 2.34 -9.10
C THR A 106 -3.10 2.46 -8.43
N ASP A 107 -2.90 3.52 -7.68
CA ASP A 107 -1.66 3.77 -6.94
C ASP A 107 -1.81 3.33 -5.49
N ILE A 108 -0.69 3.07 -4.82
CA ILE A 108 -0.66 2.66 -3.41
C ILE A 108 0.28 3.56 -2.61
N CYS A 109 0.06 3.62 -1.30
CA CYS A 109 1.00 4.22 -0.36
C CYS A 109 2.17 3.27 -0.12
N PRO A 110 3.40 3.58 -0.62
CA PRO A 110 4.51 2.64 -0.56
C PRO A 110 5.13 2.47 0.84
N PHE A 111 4.73 3.32 1.78
CA PHE A 111 5.22 3.32 3.16
C PHE A 111 4.06 3.49 4.15
N SER A 112 4.23 3.00 5.38
CA SER A 112 3.30 3.36 6.44
C SER A 112 3.50 4.81 6.86
N LEU A 113 2.38 5.52 7.07
CA LEU A 113 2.36 6.87 7.61
C LEU A 113 1.82 6.83 9.04
N SER A 114 2.57 7.40 9.95
CA SER A 114 2.31 7.29 11.39
C SER A 114 2.46 8.63 12.11
N THR A 115 1.97 8.67 13.33
CA THR A 115 2.23 9.73 14.30
C THR A 115 2.96 9.17 15.52
N SER A 116 3.64 10.01 16.27
CA SER A 116 4.19 9.59 17.56
C SER A 116 3.11 9.58 18.65
N THR A 117 3.14 8.56 19.49
CA THR A 117 2.29 8.43 20.66
C THR A 117 3.12 8.13 21.91
N TYR A 118 2.61 8.56 23.06
CA TYR A 118 3.26 8.35 24.33
C TYR A 118 3.37 6.86 24.68
N ASN A 119 4.55 6.47 25.18
CA ASN A 119 4.83 5.13 25.66
C ASN A 119 4.84 5.11 27.19
N GLU A 120 3.85 4.49 27.79
CA GLU A 120 3.72 4.41 29.27
C GLU A 120 4.87 3.61 29.92
N GLN A 121 5.44 2.64 29.19
CA GLN A 121 6.53 1.79 29.70
C GLN A 121 7.89 2.50 29.64
N ASN A 122 8.09 3.35 28.64
CA ASN A 122 9.31 4.10 28.45
C ASN A 122 9.00 5.49 27.84
N PRO A 123 8.81 6.51 28.68
CA PRO A 123 8.44 7.86 28.23
C PRO A 123 9.44 8.53 27.28
N ASP A 124 10.70 8.10 27.29
CA ASP A 124 11.75 8.62 26.41
C ASP A 124 11.71 8.04 24.99
N LEU A 125 10.91 6.99 24.78
CA LEU A 125 10.75 6.30 23.52
C LEU A 125 9.30 6.35 23.02
N GLU A 126 8.98 7.35 22.20
CA GLU A 126 7.66 7.46 21.57
C GLU A 126 7.42 6.30 20.58
N LEU A 127 6.20 5.76 20.63
CA LEU A 127 5.77 4.71 19.71
C LEU A 127 5.32 5.30 18.36
N SER A 128 5.56 4.58 17.30
CA SER A 128 5.06 4.89 15.95
C SER A 128 3.67 4.29 15.75
N THR A 129 2.62 5.12 15.88
CA THR A 129 1.24 4.67 15.70
C THR A 129 0.81 4.91 14.25
N VAL A 130 0.62 3.83 13.50
CA VAL A 130 0.31 3.87 12.08
C VAL A 130 -1.15 4.27 11.84
N LEU A 131 -1.37 5.30 11.01
CA LEU A 131 -2.69 5.69 10.52
C LEU A 131 -2.96 5.12 9.13
N ILE A 132 -2.04 5.34 8.18
CA ILE A 132 -2.16 4.77 6.83
C ILE A 132 -1.12 3.67 6.70
N PRO A 133 -1.52 2.38 6.64
CA PRO A 133 -0.60 1.27 6.43
C PRO A 133 0.06 1.32 5.04
N LYS A 134 1.27 0.75 4.95
CA LYS A 134 1.90 0.44 3.66
C LYS A 134 0.93 -0.37 2.78
N ASN A 135 0.99 -0.15 1.48
CA ASN A 135 0.17 -0.78 0.45
C ASN A 135 -1.32 -0.39 0.49
N SER A 136 -1.71 0.61 1.28
CA SER A 136 -3.05 1.19 1.17
C SER A 136 -3.28 1.81 -0.21
N VAL A 137 -4.40 1.48 -0.83
CA VAL A 137 -4.81 2.04 -2.14
C VAL A 137 -5.08 3.53 -2.01
N LEU A 138 -4.65 4.32 -3.01
CA LEU A 138 -4.85 5.76 -3.07
C LEU A 138 -6.03 6.13 -3.99
N PRO A 139 -6.79 7.18 -3.65
CA PRO A 139 -6.68 8.02 -2.47
C PRO A 139 -7.19 7.32 -1.21
N THR A 140 -6.66 7.67 -0.04
CA THR A 140 -7.11 7.07 1.22
C THR A 140 -7.17 8.12 2.33
N SER A 141 -8.13 7.95 3.23
CA SER A 141 -8.25 8.75 4.44
C SER A 141 -8.48 7.83 5.64
N LYS A 142 -7.70 8.03 6.70
CA LYS A 142 -7.80 7.25 7.94
C LYS A 142 -7.87 8.18 9.13
N LYS A 143 -8.74 7.83 10.06
CA LYS A 143 -9.01 8.57 11.28
C LYS A 143 -8.66 7.75 12.50
N MET A 144 -8.08 8.42 13.50
CA MET A 144 -7.80 7.87 14.81
C MET A 144 -8.15 8.91 15.88
N THR A 145 -8.78 8.48 16.96
CA THR A 145 -9.03 9.34 18.12
C THR A 145 -7.87 9.20 19.10
N LEU A 146 -7.27 10.30 19.45
CA LEU A 146 -6.17 10.43 20.42
C LEU A 146 -6.60 11.31 21.60
N ARG A 147 -5.81 11.29 22.67
CA ARG A 147 -6.01 12.14 23.84
C ARG A 147 -4.70 12.79 24.27
N THR A 148 -4.79 13.87 25.00
CA THR A 148 -3.62 14.52 25.63
C THR A 148 -2.90 13.54 26.56
N VAL A 149 -1.58 13.71 26.71
CA VAL A 149 -0.77 12.86 27.58
C VAL A 149 -0.98 13.22 29.06
N HIS A 150 -1.21 14.52 29.35
CA HIS A 150 -1.40 15.02 30.71
C HIS A 150 -2.69 15.83 30.82
N LYS A 151 -3.33 15.73 31.99
CA LYS A 151 -4.44 16.62 32.37
C LYS A 151 -3.95 18.07 32.43
N GLY A 152 -4.77 18.98 31.93
CA GLY A 152 -4.42 20.41 31.90
C GLY A 152 -3.45 20.82 30.81
N GLN A 153 -3.07 19.89 29.90
CA GLN A 153 -2.27 20.17 28.71
C GLN A 153 -3.06 21.09 27.77
N THR A 154 -2.40 22.10 27.19
CA THR A 154 -3.03 23.11 26.32
C THR A 154 -2.48 23.10 24.89
N LYS A 155 -1.45 22.30 24.65
CA LYS A 155 -0.81 22.16 23.34
C LYS A 155 -0.52 20.71 23.05
N VAL A 156 -0.76 20.27 21.84
CA VAL A 156 -0.40 18.95 21.34
C VAL A 156 0.46 19.12 20.10
N ASN A 157 1.62 18.49 20.12
CA ASN A 157 2.49 18.38 18.95
C ASN A 157 2.11 17.13 18.18
N ILE A 158 1.75 17.31 16.92
CA ILE A 158 1.44 16.22 15.97
C ILE A 158 2.64 16.07 15.07
N SER A 159 3.39 15.00 15.25
CA SER A 159 4.54 14.65 14.42
C SER A 159 4.15 13.60 13.40
N VAL A 160 4.60 13.76 12.16
CA VAL A 160 4.31 12.86 11.05
C VAL A 160 5.56 12.11 10.66
N PHE A 161 5.45 10.80 10.56
CA PHE A 161 6.56 9.91 10.22
C PHE A 161 6.19 8.99 9.07
N GLN A 162 7.22 8.57 8.33
CA GLN A 162 7.14 7.59 7.26
C GLN A 162 8.07 6.42 7.58
N GLY A 163 7.53 5.21 7.64
CA GLY A 163 8.31 4.01 7.91
C GLY A 163 7.50 2.95 8.65
N GLN A 164 8.17 1.87 9.03
CA GLN A 164 7.54 0.70 9.65
C GLN A 164 8.20 0.30 10.97
N ALA A 165 9.14 1.11 11.46
CA ALA A 165 9.78 0.85 12.73
C ALA A 165 8.82 1.12 13.91
N MET A 166 8.97 0.37 14.98
CA MET A 166 8.14 0.43 16.18
C MET A 166 8.25 1.77 16.89
N TYR A 167 9.45 2.36 16.90
CA TYR A 167 9.69 3.63 17.55
C TYR A 167 9.71 4.78 16.54
N ALA A 168 9.06 5.89 16.89
CA ALA A 168 8.90 7.05 16.01
C ALA A 168 10.24 7.57 15.47
N LYS A 169 11.26 7.68 16.33
CA LYS A 169 12.59 8.18 15.97
C LYS A 169 13.36 7.34 14.95
N GLU A 170 12.96 6.10 14.74
CA GLU A 170 13.58 5.17 13.77
C GLU A 170 12.96 5.29 12.38
N ASN A 171 11.88 6.04 12.27
CA ASN A 171 11.19 6.35 11.03
C ASN A 171 11.63 7.70 10.47
N LEU A 172 11.40 7.90 9.17
CA LEU A 172 11.68 9.18 8.52
C LEU A 172 10.70 10.24 9.03
N PHE A 173 11.20 11.29 9.66
CA PHE A 173 10.42 12.44 10.07
C PHE A 173 10.01 13.27 8.86
N LEU A 174 8.72 13.55 8.70
CA LEU A 174 8.16 14.33 7.59
C LEU A 174 7.77 15.74 7.99
N GLY A 175 7.58 16.00 9.27
CA GLY A 175 7.24 17.32 9.79
C GLY A 175 6.35 17.26 11.04
N GLN A 176 6.14 18.42 11.64
CA GLN A 176 5.39 18.59 12.89
C GLN A 176 4.48 19.78 12.82
N ALA A 177 3.31 19.67 13.44
CA ALA A 177 2.37 20.76 13.68
C ALA A 177 2.00 20.84 15.17
N CYS A 178 1.67 22.02 15.65
CA CYS A 178 1.17 22.23 16.99
C CYS A 178 -0.30 22.68 16.94
N ILE A 179 -1.17 21.98 17.64
CA ILE A 179 -2.56 22.40 17.86
C ILE A 179 -2.77 22.85 19.29
N HIS A 180 -3.76 23.72 19.50
CA HIS A 180 -4.17 24.15 20.83
C HIS A 180 -5.41 23.35 21.25
N VAL A 181 -5.44 22.97 22.51
CA VAL A 181 -6.56 22.28 23.14
C VAL A 181 -6.96 23.01 24.42
N PRO A 182 -8.22 23.03 24.82
CA PRO A 182 -8.65 23.69 26.04
C PRO A 182 -8.02 23.02 27.27
N ARG A 183 -7.76 23.84 28.29
CA ARG A 183 -7.20 23.35 29.52
C ARG A 183 -8.26 22.60 30.35
N ASN A 184 -8.15 21.29 30.38
CA ASN A 184 -8.99 20.43 31.19
C ASN A 184 -8.17 19.80 32.30
N ILE A 185 -8.36 20.29 33.56
CA ILE A 185 -7.63 19.79 34.74
C ILE A 185 -8.27 18.53 35.33
N HIS A 186 -9.52 18.25 34.98
CA HIS A 186 -10.28 17.12 35.53
C HIS A 186 -10.10 15.85 34.69
N ASP A 187 -9.91 16.00 33.35
CA ASP A 187 -9.80 14.87 32.45
C ASP A 187 -8.82 15.17 31.31
N TYR A 188 -8.57 14.17 30.47
CA TYR A 188 -7.80 14.29 29.23
C TYR A 188 -8.68 14.91 28.13
N GLU A 189 -8.08 15.76 27.31
CA GLU A 189 -8.77 16.29 26.13
C GLU A 189 -8.58 15.32 24.96
N SER A 190 -9.68 15.03 24.26
CA SER A 190 -9.68 14.12 23.09
C SER A 190 -9.76 14.90 21.79
N PHE A 191 -9.08 14.40 20.77
CA PHE A 191 -9.13 14.94 19.42
C PHE A 191 -9.03 13.82 18.39
N ASP A 192 -9.66 14.05 17.24
CA ASP A 192 -9.54 13.18 16.10
C ASP A 192 -8.35 13.62 15.25
N LEU A 193 -7.50 12.68 14.88
CA LEU A 193 -6.41 12.87 13.94
C LEU A 193 -6.76 12.13 12.65
N ILE A 194 -6.75 12.82 11.52
CA ILE A 194 -7.11 12.28 10.22
C ILE A 194 -5.96 12.51 9.25
N TYR A 195 -5.48 11.44 8.62
CA TYR A 195 -4.53 11.50 7.52
C TYR A 195 -5.26 11.23 6.22
N SER A 196 -5.18 12.17 5.28
CA SER A 196 -5.73 12.05 3.93
C SER A 196 -4.59 12.11 2.91
N TYR A 197 -4.41 11.03 2.17
CA TYR A 197 -3.36 10.90 1.15
C TYR A 197 -3.99 10.82 -0.23
N ASP A 198 -3.72 11.81 -1.06
CA ASP A 198 -4.38 11.95 -2.37
C ASP A 198 -3.66 11.18 -3.49
N ILE A 199 -4.28 11.15 -4.67
CA ILE A 199 -3.73 10.51 -5.88
C ILE A 199 -2.44 11.18 -6.43
N ASN A 200 -2.10 12.37 -5.94
CA ASN A 200 -0.89 13.09 -6.31
C ASN A 200 0.22 12.91 -5.26
N SER A 201 0.03 11.97 -4.33
CA SER A 201 0.93 11.72 -3.20
C SER A 201 1.11 12.93 -2.27
N MET A 202 0.04 13.72 -2.13
CA MET A 202 0.00 14.81 -1.16
C MET A 202 -0.67 14.33 0.13
N LEU A 203 0.04 14.48 1.25
CA LEU A 203 -0.48 14.13 2.57
C LEU A 203 -1.03 15.37 3.27
N TYR A 204 -2.30 15.28 3.67
CA TYR A 204 -2.96 16.23 4.54
C TYR A 204 -3.19 15.62 5.92
N VAL A 205 -3.01 16.43 6.94
CA VAL A 205 -3.17 16.07 8.35
C VAL A 205 -4.21 16.98 8.95
N GLU A 206 -5.29 16.41 9.44
CA GLU A 206 -6.35 17.15 10.10
C GLU A 206 -6.42 16.77 11.57
N ALA A 207 -6.68 17.74 12.41
CA ALA A 207 -6.97 17.52 13.82
C ALA A 207 -8.27 18.24 14.20
N ILE A 208 -9.19 17.52 14.84
CA ILE A 208 -10.48 18.06 15.29
C ILE A 208 -10.56 17.85 16.81
N VAL A 209 -10.59 18.94 17.55
CA VAL A 209 -10.69 18.91 19.01
C VAL A 209 -12.14 18.66 19.43
N HIS A 210 -12.41 17.62 20.23
CA HIS A 210 -13.79 17.19 20.50
C HIS A 210 -14.61 18.23 21.29
N SER A 211 -14.01 18.89 22.26
CA SER A 211 -14.72 19.82 23.16
C SER A 211 -15.05 21.15 22.48
N THR A 212 -14.16 21.66 21.63
CA THR A 212 -14.31 22.98 20.99
C THR A 212 -14.77 22.88 19.54
N GLN A 213 -14.67 21.70 18.92
CA GLN A 213 -14.87 21.48 17.49
C GLN A 213 -13.91 22.33 16.63
N GLU A 214 -12.81 22.81 17.23
CA GLU A 214 -11.77 23.47 16.45
C GLU A 214 -11.12 22.49 15.47
N HIS A 215 -10.96 22.97 14.25
CA HIS A 215 -10.47 22.20 13.12
C HIS A 215 -9.16 22.79 12.61
N TYR A 216 -8.12 21.98 12.64
CA TYR A 216 -6.78 22.31 12.14
C TYR A 216 -6.48 21.46 10.93
N ILE A 217 -5.97 22.06 9.85
CA ILE A 217 -5.57 21.36 8.63
C ILE A 217 -4.17 21.77 8.26
N PHE A 218 -3.34 20.78 7.99
CA PHE A 218 -1.95 20.94 7.61
C PHE A 218 -1.64 20.12 6.37
N ARG A 219 -0.74 20.61 5.54
CA ARG A 219 -0.16 19.88 4.43
C ARG A 219 1.28 19.51 4.76
N VAL A 220 1.66 18.27 4.50
CA VAL A 220 3.06 17.84 4.55
C VAL A 220 3.77 18.40 3.32
N SER A 221 4.77 19.25 3.53
CA SER A 221 5.60 19.83 2.49
C SER A 221 7.09 19.55 2.78
N LYS A 222 7.99 20.09 1.96
CA LYS A 222 9.42 19.97 2.23
C LYS A 222 9.80 20.86 3.43
N GLY A 223 10.15 20.25 4.55
CA GLY A 223 10.62 20.95 5.75
C GLY A 223 10.05 20.34 7.03
N ASP A 224 10.59 20.74 8.17
CA ASP A 224 10.27 20.17 9.47
C ASP A 224 8.93 20.66 10.07
N VAL A 225 8.33 21.68 9.46
CA VAL A 225 7.05 22.26 9.92
C VAL A 225 5.99 22.03 8.86
N LEU A 226 4.82 21.55 9.30
CA LEU A 226 3.67 21.37 8.41
C LEU A 226 3.06 22.72 8.07
N GLU A 227 2.73 22.93 6.79
CA GLU A 227 2.07 24.14 6.33
C GLU A 227 0.59 24.12 6.70
N LYS A 228 0.13 25.15 7.42
CA LYS A 228 -1.30 25.34 7.67
C LYS A 228 -2.03 25.71 6.38
N VAL A 229 -3.12 25.02 6.10
CA VAL A 229 -3.93 25.20 4.89
C VAL A 229 -5.31 25.71 5.27
N ASP A 230 -5.86 26.66 4.51
CA ASP A 230 -7.25 27.09 4.67
C ASP A 230 -8.23 25.99 4.23
N ALA A 231 -9.16 25.70 5.10
CA ALA A 231 -9.99 24.48 5.11
C ALA A 231 -10.95 24.33 3.92
N SER A 232 -11.14 25.33 3.08
CA SER A 232 -12.47 25.48 2.50
C SER A 232 -12.79 24.71 1.21
N VAL A 233 -11.84 24.13 0.45
CA VAL A 233 -12.25 23.66 -0.89
C VAL A 233 -11.73 22.27 -1.32
N ARG A 234 -10.65 21.75 -0.78
CA ARG A 234 -10.02 20.54 -1.35
C ARG A 234 -10.17 19.25 -0.55
N LEU A 235 -10.29 19.34 0.76
CA LEU A 235 -10.30 18.13 1.61
C LEU A 235 -11.63 17.40 1.59
N ASP A 236 -12.74 18.12 1.54
CA ASP A 236 -14.05 17.48 1.44
C ASP A 236 -14.18 16.72 0.11
N SER A 237 -13.68 17.27 -0.98
CA SER A 237 -13.64 16.56 -2.28
C SER A 237 -12.71 15.34 -2.27
N ILE A 238 -11.57 15.39 -1.57
CA ILE A 238 -10.68 14.23 -1.39
C ILE A 238 -11.36 13.18 -0.50
N LYS A 239 -12.02 13.59 0.57
CA LYS A 239 -12.78 12.69 1.46
C LYS A 239 -13.96 12.06 0.75
N GLU A 240 -14.75 12.82 0.00
CA GLU A 240 -15.87 12.31 -0.77
C GLU A 240 -15.42 11.33 -1.85
N VAL A 241 -14.36 11.67 -2.61
CA VAL A 241 -13.79 10.78 -3.62
C VAL A 241 -13.16 9.56 -3.00
N SER A 242 -12.41 9.69 -1.89
CA SER A 242 -11.82 8.53 -1.22
C SER A 242 -12.86 7.65 -0.55
N LEU A 243 -13.90 8.22 0.04
CA LEU A 243 -15.01 7.46 0.61
C LEU A 243 -15.82 6.75 -0.49
N ALA A 244 -16.11 7.42 -1.60
CA ALA A 244 -16.82 6.84 -2.73
C ALA A 244 -16.01 5.74 -3.44
N LEU A 245 -14.72 5.99 -3.71
CA LEU A 245 -13.83 4.99 -4.32
C LEU A 245 -13.55 3.81 -3.38
N TYR A 246 -13.33 4.07 -2.09
CA TYR A 246 -13.11 3.00 -1.11
C TYR A 246 -14.36 2.13 -0.93
N GLN A 247 -15.54 2.73 -0.89
CA GLN A 247 -16.81 2.01 -0.78
C GLN A 247 -17.14 1.20 -2.04
N ASN A 248 -16.85 1.74 -3.22
CA ASN A 248 -17.05 1.02 -4.49
C ASN A 248 -15.96 -0.05 -4.67
N ASN A 249 -14.69 0.24 -4.37
CA ASN A 249 -13.61 -0.74 -4.52
C ASN A 249 -13.75 -1.94 -3.56
N GLU A 250 -14.21 -1.75 -2.31
CA GLU A 250 -14.49 -2.89 -1.40
C GLU A 250 -15.65 -3.74 -1.93
N VAL A 251 -16.71 -3.09 -2.42
CA VAL A 251 -17.87 -3.77 -3.01
C VAL A 251 -17.47 -4.50 -4.30
N ASP A 252 -16.79 -3.80 -5.19
CA ASP A 252 -16.35 -4.36 -6.47
C ASP A 252 -15.36 -5.52 -6.27
N ALA A 253 -14.46 -5.41 -5.29
CA ALA A 253 -13.54 -6.48 -4.92
C ALA A 253 -14.26 -7.71 -4.35
N LEU A 254 -15.33 -7.51 -3.54
CA LEU A 254 -16.13 -8.61 -3.04
C LEU A 254 -16.97 -9.26 -4.14
N LEU A 255 -17.54 -8.48 -5.05
CA LEU A 255 -18.28 -9.02 -6.20
C LEU A 255 -17.36 -9.83 -7.11
N ALA A 256 -16.17 -9.32 -7.44
CA ALA A 256 -15.17 -10.05 -8.21
C ALA A 256 -14.69 -11.33 -7.49
N ARG A 257 -14.59 -11.29 -6.14
CA ARG A 257 -14.26 -12.47 -5.33
C ARG A 257 -15.37 -13.51 -5.38
N ILE A 258 -16.64 -13.10 -5.32
CA ILE A 258 -17.80 -13.99 -5.50
C ILE A 258 -17.75 -14.66 -6.86
N GLU A 259 -17.50 -13.88 -7.94
CA GLU A 259 -17.42 -14.39 -9.31
C GLU A 259 -16.27 -15.38 -9.50
N ARG A 260 -15.12 -15.15 -8.87
CA ARG A 260 -13.99 -16.07 -8.89
C ARG A 260 -14.32 -17.39 -8.20
N ILE A 261 -14.81 -17.33 -6.95
CA ILE A 261 -15.16 -18.53 -6.17
C ILE A 261 -16.26 -19.33 -6.90
N TYR A 262 -17.22 -18.65 -7.53
CA TYR A 262 -18.27 -19.28 -8.33
C TYR A 262 -17.76 -20.24 -9.42
N GLN A 263 -16.57 -19.98 -9.99
CA GLN A 263 -15.98 -20.82 -11.02
C GLN A 263 -15.30 -22.08 -10.46
N GLU A 264 -15.05 -22.11 -9.17
CA GLU A 264 -14.24 -23.13 -8.48
C GLU A 264 -15.08 -24.06 -7.57
N VAL A 265 -16.39 -23.81 -7.42
CA VAL A 265 -17.27 -24.52 -6.48
C VAL A 265 -18.28 -25.43 -7.19
N ASP A 266 -18.91 -26.34 -6.40
CA ASP A 266 -19.99 -27.21 -6.83
C ASP A 266 -21.30 -26.44 -7.13
N GLU A 267 -22.24 -27.11 -7.82
CA GLU A 267 -23.48 -26.50 -8.32
C GLU A 267 -24.37 -25.94 -7.22
N GLU A 268 -24.40 -26.54 -6.03
CA GLU A 268 -25.20 -26.07 -4.88
C GLU A 268 -24.62 -24.77 -4.30
N THR A 269 -23.29 -24.69 -4.19
CA THR A 269 -22.57 -23.50 -3.75
C THR A 269 -22.63 -22.39 -4.80
N GLN A 270 -22.64 -22.73 -6.09
CA GLN A 270 -22.85 -21.78 -7.19
C GLN A 270 -24.21 -21.09 -7.09
N ASP A 271 -25.29 -21.84 -6.86
CA ASP A 271 -26.64 -21.28 -6.66
C ASP A 271 -26.73 -20.35 -5.45
N TYR A 272 -26.00 -20.70 -4.38
CA TYR A 272 -25.91 -19.85 -3.19
C TYR A 272 -25.16 -18.54 -3.49
N LEU A 273 -24.00 -18.62 -4.16
CA LEU A 273 -23.20 -17.45 -4.51
C LEU A 273 -23.91 -16.51 -5.50
N MET A 274 -24.69 -17.04 -6.43
CA MET A 274 -25.53 -16.24 -7.33
C MET A 274 -26.57 -15.43 -6.57
N ARG A 275 -27.24 -16.04 -5.60
CA ARG A 275 -28.19 -15.34 -4.73
C ARG A 275 -27.50 -14.29 -3.87
N LEU A 276 -26.38 -14.65 -3.25
CA LEU A 276 -25.57 -13.74 -2.45
C LEU A 276 -25.12 -12.51 -3.25
N HIS A 277 -24.63 -12.71 -4.48
CA HIS A 277 -24.22 -11.64 -5.40
C HIS A 277 -25.38 -10.67 -5.68
N SER A 278 -26.56 -11.21 -6.02
CA SER A 278 -27.73 -10.41 -6.35
C SER A 278 -28.28 -9.62 -5.14
N GLU A 279 -28.37 -10.26 -3.98
CA GLU A 279 -28.83 -9.62 -2.74
C GLU A 279 -27.84 -8.56 -2.26
N PHE A 280 -26.55 -8.87 -2.27
CA PHE A 280 -25.48 -7.94 -1.89
C PHE A 280 -25.48 -6.69 -2.76
N THR A 281 -25.61 -6.83 -4.08
CA THR A 281 -25.68 -5.70 -5.02
C THR A 281 -26.89 -4.82 -4.72
N LYS A 282 -28.08 -5.43 -4.56
CA LYS A 282 -29.31 -4.71 -4.26
C LYS A 282 -29.28 -4.00 -2.91
N ASP A 283 -28.74 -4.64 -1.89
CA ASP A 283 -28.64 -4.06 -0.56
C ASP A 283 -27.64 -2.91 -0.53
N MET A 284 -26.53 -3.01 -1.26
CA MET A 284 -25.55 -1.93 -1.39
C MET A 284 -26.11 -0.69 -2.07
N GLU A 285 -26.98 -0.84 -3.05
CA GLU A 285 -27.70 0.27 -3.69
C GLU A 285 -28.70 0.93 -2.71
N THR A 286 -29.40 0.15 -1.91
CA THR A 286 -30.38 0.68 -0.95
C THR A 286 -29.74 1.34 0.27
N LEU A 287 -28.53 0.92 0.64
CA LEU A 287 -27.80 1.41 1.82
C LEU A 287 -26.81 2.54 1.51
N ILE A 288 -26.91 3.22 0.36
CA ILE A 288 -25.97 4.27 -0.09
C ILE A 288 -25.70 5.31 1.01
N ASN A 289 -26.69 5.69 1.78
CA ASN A 289 -26.58 6.71 2.82
C ASN A 289 -26.32 6.16 4.24
N ASN A 290 -26.15 4.84 4.41
CA ASN A 290 -25.97 4.24 5.72
C ASN A 290 -24.65 3.49 5.86
N ILE A 291 -23.58 4.25 6.11
CA ILE A 291 -22.19 3.77 6.18
C ILE A 291 -22.03 2.61 7.18
N GLN A 292 -22.67 2.67 8.35
CA GLN A 292 -22.53 1.62 9.36
C GLN A 292 -23.17 0.29 8.94
N LYS A 293 -24.34 0.34 8.30
CA LYS A 293 -25.00 -0.86 7.80
C LYS A 293 -24.25 -1.47 6.60
N ARG A 294 -23.75 -0.62 5.70
CA ARG A 294 -22.89 -1.07 4.58
C ARG A 294 -21.68 -1.82 5.09
N LYS A 295 -20.96 -1.26 6.07
CA LYS A 295 -19.76 -1.87 6.64
C LYS A 295 -20.03 -3.20 7.33
N ARG A 296 -21.19 -3.34 7.99
CA ARG A 296 -21.61 -4.62 8.57
C ARG A 296 -21.87 -5.66 7.50
N LEU A 297 -22.57 -5.28 6.43
CA LEU A 297 -22.87 -6.17 5.31
C LEU A 297 -21.61 -6.63 4.59
N ILE A 298 -20.66 -5.73 4.32
CA ILE A 298 -19.34 -6.05 3.76
C ILE A 298 -18.61 -7.08 4.63
N ASN A 299 -18.57 -6.87 5.95
CA ASN A 299 -17.93 -7.80 6.87
C ASN A 299 -18.62 -9.17 6.90
N GLN A 300 -19.95 -9.21 6.84
CA GLN A 300 -20.71 -10.46 6.78
C GLN A 300 -20.40 -11.25 5.51
N VAL A 301 -20.45 -10.60 4.34
CA VAL A 301 -20.13 -11.25 3.07
C VAL A 301 -18.69 -11.73 3.06
N THR A 302 -17.74 -10.93 3.58
CA THR A 302 -16.33 -11.33 3.71
C THR A 302 -16.16 -12.60 4.54
N GLN A 303 -16.88 -12.71 5.66
CA GLN A 303 -16.83 -13.90 6.51
C GLN A 303 -17.39 -15.14 5.80
N ILE A 304 -18.49 -14.99 5.08
CA ILE A 304 -19.09 -16.08 4.30
C ILE A 304 -18.11 -16.58 3.24
N LEU A 305 -17.48 -15.68 2.49
CA LEU A 305 -16.52 -16.06 1.45
C LEU A 305 -15.27 -16.75 2.04
N ASN A 306 -14.79 -16.28 3.20
CA ASN A 306 -13.68 -16.94 3.89
C ASN A 306 -14.04 -18.39 4.27
N GLN A 307 -15.25 -18.63 4.79
CA GLN A 307 -15.72 -19.97 5.17
C GLN A 307 -15.82 -20.91 3.96
N ILE A 308 -16.28 -20.40 2.82
CA ILE A 308 -16.36 -21.20 1.58
C ILE A 308 -14.95 -21.58 1.09
N GLU A 309 -14.02 -20.62 1.06
CA GLU A 309 -12.63 -20.88 0.63
C GLU A 309 -11.89 -21.82 1.61
N GLU A 310 -12.16 -21.72 2.92
CA GLU A 310 -11.59 -22.62 3.92
C GLU A 310 -12.12 -24.06 3.76
N SER A 311 -13.40 -24.24 3.48
CA SER A 311 -13.98 -25.58 3.24
C SER A 311 -13.38 -26.26 2.02
N GLN A 312 -13.15 -25.52 0.92
CA GLN A 312 -12.51 -26.04 -0.28
C GLN A 312 -11.03 -26.44 -0.08
N ASN A 313 -10.29 -25.69 0.74
CA ASN A 313 -8.91 -26.04 1.07
C ASN A 313 -8.80 -27.34 1.90
N VAL A 314 -9.81 -27.67 2.68
CA VAL A 314 -9.86 -28.93 3.45
C VAL A 314 -10.12 -30.11 2.51
N ASP A 315 -11.07 -29.98 1.57
CA ASP A 315 -11.38 -31.03 0.59
C ASP A 315 -10.20 -31.32 -0.35
N SER A 316 -9.43 -30.28 -0.73
CA SER A 316 -8.24 -30.44 -1.55
C SER A 316 -7.08 -31.13 -0.83
N LEU A 317 -6.96 -30.97 0.48
CA LEU A 317 -5.95 -31.67 1.30
C LEU A 317 -6.27 -33.14 1.50
N ASP A 318 -7.55 -33.52 1.56
CA ASP A 318 -7.99 -34.91 1.67
C ASP A 318 -7.78 -35.69 0.36
N ILE A 319 -7.90 -35.06 -0.80
CA ILE A 319 -7.61 -35.68 -2.12
C ILE A 319 -6.11 -36.00 -2.25
N PHE A 320 -5.23 -35.12 -1.77
CA PHE A 320 -3.77 -35.36 -1.78
C PHE A 320 -3.29 -36.35 -0.73
N SER A 321 -4.11 -36.70 0.28
CA SER A 321 -3.80 -37.72 1.27
C SER A 321 -4.17 -39.15 0.79
N GLN A 322 -5.13 -39.29 -0.12
CA GLN A 322 -5.52 -40.59 -0.70
C GLN A 322 -4.58 -41.10 -1.79
N ASP A 323 -3.88 -40.22 -2.51
CA ASP A 323 -2.91 -40.63 -3.54
C ASP A 323 -1.57 -41.16 -3.00
N LYS A 324 -1.34 -41.12 -1.67
CA LYS A 324 -0.10 -41.63 -1.06
C LYS A 324 -0.17 -43.09 -0.62
N ASP A 325 -1.34 -43.71 -0.61
CA ASP A 325 -1.52 -45.07 -0.14
C ASP A 325 -1.57 -46.13 -1.26
N GLU A 326 -1.57 -45.71 -2.56
CA GLU A 326 -1.61 -46.64 -3.70
C GLU A 326 -0.24 -46.96 -4.37
N GLU A 327 0.86 -46.31 -3.97
CA GLU A 327 2.21 -46.59 -4.53
C GLU A 327 3.07 -47.52 -3.63
N GLY A 328 2.47 -48.22 -2.67
CA GLY A 328 3.14 -49.05 -1.67
C GLY A 328 3.24 -50.57 -1.97
N GLU A 329 2.79 -51.04 -3.12
CA GLU A 329 2.82 -52.50 -3.39
C GLU A 329 3.25 -52.85 -4.82
N TYR A 330 4.52 -52.71 -5.16
CA TYR A 330 5.23 -53.48 -6.18
C TYR A 330 6.73 -53.31 -5.98
N LEU A 331 7.32 -54.27 -5.25
CA LEU A 331 8.65 -54.88 -5.48
C LEU A 331 9.04 -55.72 -4.27
N ALA A 332 8.70 -57.02 -4.34
CA ALA A 332 9.43 -58.11 -3.72
C ALA A 332 9.77 -59.14 -4.80
#